data_2ec5a9cbd1f12f56137bfe4226c170c8
#
_entry.id   2ec5a9cbd1f12f56137bfe4226c170c8
#
_cell.length_a   1.000
_cell.length_b   1.000
_cell.length_c   1.000
_cell.angle_alpha   90.00
_cell.angle_beta   90.00
_cell.angle_gamma   90.00
#
_symmetry.space_group_name_H-M   'P 1'
#
loop_
_entity.id
_entity.type
_entity.pdbx_description
1 polymer ?
#
loop_
_entity_poly.entity_id
_entity_poly.type
_entity_poly.pdbx_seq_one_letter_code
_entity_poly.pdbx_strand_id
1 'polypeptide(L)'
;MSENNNTSNIIVGSLVIDRESYSVTLEKDEIALPRKEFELLYLLASKPGKVLTRDEIMFKVWGTQVVVGDRTIDVHVRKLREKIGEKYIKTIKGVGYKFKA
;
A
#
# COMPACT_ATOMS: atom_id res chain seq x y z
N MET A 1 23.01 14.04 9.58
CA MET A 1 22.44 13.52 9.48
C MET A 1 21.66 13.34 8.84
N SER A 2 21.55 13.37 8.65
CA SER A 2 20.58 13.23 8.29
C SER A 2 20.20 12.21 7.70
N GLU A 3 20.40 11.50 7.63
CA GLU A 3 20.14 10.48 7.19
C GLU A 3 19.01 9.79 7.38
N ASN A 4 18.58 9.68 8.24
CA ASN A 4 17.47 8.98 8.62
C ASN A 4 16.23 9.36 8.02
N ASN A 5 16.16 10.42 7.39
CA ASN A 5 14.93 10.84 6.81
C ASN A 5 14.52 10.00 5.69
N ASN A 6 15.32 9.18 5.15
CA ASN A 6 14.92 8.37 4.02
C ASN A 6 13.99 7.26 4.37
N THR A 7 13.73 7.05 5.63
CA THR A 7 12.92 5.93 6.01
C THR A 7 11.46 6.07 5.63
N SER A 8 11.00 7.27 5.29
CA SER A 8 9.62 7.41 4.89
C SER A 8 9.38 7.19 3.41
N ASN A 9 10.43 7.01 2.63
CA ASN A 9 10.27 6.81 1.20
C ASN A 9 10.51 5.37 0.83
N ILE A 10 9.67 4.85 -0.04
CA ILE A 10 9.82 3.50 -0.56
C ILE A 10 9.97 3.60 -2.06
N ILE A 11 11.04 3.05 -2.59
CA ILE A 11 11.33 3.09 -4.01
C ILE A 11 11.43 1.67 -4.53
N VAL A 12 10.57 1.33 -5.48
CA VAL A 12 10.58 0.03 -6.11
C VAL A 12 10.51 0.24 -7.61
N GLY A 13 11.66 0.08 -8.28
CA GLY A 13 11.72 0.36 -9.70
C GLY A 13 11.33 1.80 -9.98
N SER A 14 10.32 2.01 -10.78
CA SER A 14 9.86 3.36 -11.10
C SER A 14 8.75 3.83 -10.17
N LEU A 15 8.40 3.03 -9.16
CA LEU A 15 7.36 3.41 -8.20
C LEU A 15 8.02 4.05 -6.98
N VAL A 16 7.59 5.25 -6.62
CA VAL A 16 8.10 5.96 -5.45
C VAL A 16 6.92 6.30 -4.56
N ILE A 17 7.00 5.90 -3.29
CA ILE A 17 5.97 6.17 -2.31
C ILE A 17 6.58 7.05 -1.22
N ASP A 18 6.07 8.27 -1.08
CA ASP A 18 6.60 9.23 -0.13
C ASP A 18 5.58 9.49 0.95
N ARG A 19 5.86 9.01 2.15
CA ARG A 19 4.91 9.16 3.25
C ARG A 19 4.84 10.57 3.78
N GLU A 20 5.94 11.31 3.72
CA GLU A 20 5.92 12.66 4.24
C GLU A 20 4.97 13.56 3.49
N SER A 21 4.89 13.39 2.18
CA SER A 21 3.99 14.20 1.38
C SER A 21 2.73 13.45 0.98
N TYR A 22 2.60 12.20 1.40
CA TYR A 22 1.47 11.35 1.01
C TYR A 22 1.31 11.31 -0.50
N SER A 23 2.43 11.15 -1.20
CA SER A 23 2.41 11.15 -2.65
C SER A 23 2.98 9.85 -3.20
N VAL A 24 2.50 9.49 -4.37
CA VAL A 24 2.98 8.32 -5.09
C VAL A 24 3.31 8.75 -6.50
N THR A 25 4.46 8.31 -6.98
CA THR A 25 4.90 8.61 -8.33
C THR A 25 5.21 7.31 -9.04
N LEU A 26 4.71 7.16 -10.25
CA LEU A 26 4.99 5.99 -11.06
C LEU A 26 5.48 6.48 -12.41
N GLU A 27 6.72 6.07 -12.76
CA GLU A 27 7.33 6.49 -14.02
C GLU A 27 7.28 8.00 -14.19
N LYS A 28 7.59 8.70 -13.11
CA LYS A 28 7.67 10.16 -13.05
C LYS A 28 6.31 10.85 -13.10
N ASP A 29 5.23 10.11 -13.16
CA ASP A 29 3.89 10.70 -13.11
C ASP A 29 3.33 10.57 -11.70
N GLU A 30 2.86 11.67 -11.17
CA GLU A 30 2.29 11.66 -9.83
C GLU A 30 0.89 11.08 -9.89
N ILE A 31 0.58 10.19 -8.94
CA ILE A 31 -0.70 9.51 -8.89
C ILE A 31 -1.40 9.95 -7.61
N ALA A 32 -2.61 10.49 -7.75
CA ALA A 32 -3.40 10.91 -6.60
C ALA A 32 -4.10 9.70 -6.01
N LEU A 33 -3.93 9.49 -4.71
CA LEU A 33 -4.58 8.40 -4.00
C LEU A 33 -5.35 8.96 -2.81
N PRO A 34 -6.57 8.47 -2.58
CA PRO A 34 -7.23 8.75 -1.32
C PRO A 34 -6.39 8.25 -0.16
N ARG A 35 -6.55 8.86 1.00
CA ARG A 35 -5.67 8.59 2.13
C ARG A 35 -5.60 7.11 2.49
N LYS A 36 -6.74 6.43 2.54
CA LYS A 36 -6.74 5.02 2.92
C LYS A 36 -6.08 4.14 1.88
N GLU A 37 -6.21 4.49 0.60
CA GLU A 37 -5.50 3.75 -0.43
C GLU A 37 -4.00 3.96 -0.30
N PHE A 38 -3.59 5.18 0.01
CA PHE A 38 -2.17 5.45 0.21
C PHE A 38 -1.64 4.64 1.40
N GLU A 39 -2.36 4.65 2.52
CA GLU A 39 -1.92 3.94 3.71
C GLU A 39 -1.84 2.44 3.47
N LEU A 40 -2.79 1.89 2.72
CA LEU A 40 -2.76 0.49 2.38
C LEU A 40 -1.54 0.15 1.51
N LEU A 41 -1.28 0.96 0.50
CA LEU A 41 -0.13 0.75 -0.36
C LEU A 41 1.17 0.85 0.44
N TYR A 42 1.28 1.88 1.28
CA TYR A 42 2.49 2.06 2.07
C TYR A 42 2.72 0.88 3.00
N LEU A 43 1.66 0.39 3.63
CA LEU A 43 1.78 -0.75 4.53
C LEU A 43 2.32 -1.97 3.80
N LEU A 44 1.74 -2.29 2.65
CA LEU A 44 2.18 -3.45 1.88
C LEU A 44 3.61 -3.28 1.40
N ALA A 45 3.92 -2.10 0.89
CA ALA A 45 5.24 -1.85 0.32
C ALA A 45 6.34 -1.80 1.38
N SER A 46 5.98 -1.47 2.62
CA SER A 46 6.97 -1.43 3.69
C SER A 46 7.39 -2.82 4.13
N LYS A 47 6.66 -3.86 3.70
CA LYS A 47 6.99 -5.25 4.04
C LYS A 47 6.97 -6.09 2.77
N PRO A 48 7.89 -5.83 1.85
CA PRO A 48 7.86 -6.53 0.57
C PRO A 48 8.06 -8.03 0.76
N GLY A 49 7.27 -8.79 0.02
CA GLY A 49 7.37 -10.24 0.09
C GLY A 49 6.62 -10.87 1.24
N LYS A 50 6.16 -10.07 2.20
CA LYS A 50 5.42 -10.63 3.33
C LYS A 50 3.93 -10.63 3.05
N VAL A 51 3.28 -11.74 3.33
CA VAL A 51 1.83 -11.82 3.19
C VAL A 51 1.18 -11.18 4.41
N LEU A 52 0.31 -10.22 4.18
CA LEU A 52 -0.44 -9.60 5.24
C LEU A 52 -1.89 -10.06 5.13
N THR A 53 -2.45 -10.53 6.25
CA THR A 53 -3.82 -10.98 6.23
C THR A 53 -4.77 -9.80 6.17
N ARG A 54 -6.01 -10.05 5.77
CA ARG A 54 -7.00 -9.00 5.74
C ARG A 54 -7.19 -8.38 7.13
N ASP A 55 -7.14 -9.21 8.17
CA ASP A 55 -7.28 -8.70 9.53
C ASP A 55 -6.13 -7.78 9.90
N GLU A 56 -4.91 -8.14 9.55
CA GLU A 56 -3.77 -7.28 9.81
C GLU A 56 -3.87 -5.95 9.07
N ILE A 57 -4.29 -6.00 7.83
CA ILE A 57 -4.45 -4.80 7.04
C ILE A 57 -5.54 -3.92 7.63
N MET A 58 -6.66 -4.54 7.99
CA MET A 58 -7.77 -3.79 8.56
C MET A 58 -7.34 -3.09 9.84
N PHE A 59 -6.66 -3.81 10.71
CA PHE A 59 -6.22 -3.24 11.97
C PHE A 59 -5.26 -2.08 11.76
N LYS A 60 -4.30 -2.25 10.87
CA LYS A 60 -3.25 -1.24 10.71
C LYS A 60 -3.70 -0.01 9.94
N VAL A 61 -4.60 -0.19 9.00
CA VAL A 61 -5.04 0.95 8.17
C VAL A 61 -6.29 1.61 8.75
N TRP A 62 -7.24 0.81 9.23
CA TRP A 62 -8.51 1.36 9.73
C TRP A 62 -8.61 1.39 11.24
N GLY A 63 -7.82 0.58 11.95
CA GLY A 63 -7.85 0.57 13.40
C GLY A 63 -8.89 -0.38 13.95
N THR A 64 -8.90 -0.52 15.27
CA THR A 64 -9.76 -1.49 15.91
C THR A 64 -11.20 -1.01 16.11
N GLN A 65 -11.41 0.29 16.01
CA GLN A 65 -12.74 0.82 16.30
C GLN A 65 -13.62 0.95 15.08
N VAL A 66 -13.06 0.69 13.91
CA VAL A 66 -13.81 0.80 12.67
C VAL A 66 -14.26 -0.59 12.26
N VAL A 67 -15.57 -0.76 12.09
CA VAL A 67 -16.10 -2.03 11.64
C VAL A 67 -16.50 -1.89 10.19
N VAL A 68 -15.69 -2.50 9.32
CA VAL A 68 -15.98 -2.50 7.89
C VAL A 68 -15.83 -3.93 7.42
N GLY A 69 -16.45 -4.25 6.31
CA GLY A 69 -16.39 -5.60 5.79
C GLY A 69 -15.08 -5.88 5.08
N ASP A 70 -14.78 -7.15 4.88
CA ASP A 70 -13.59 -7.55 4.17
C ASP A 70 -13.53 -6.98 2.77
N ARG A 71 -14.68 -6.72 2.19
CA ARG A 71 -14.74 -6.19 0.84
C ARG A 71 -14.13 -4.82 0.72
N THR A 72 -14.08 -4.06 1.82
CA THR A 72 -13.47 -2.75 1.78
C THR A 72 -12.02 -2.85 1.35
N ILE A 73 -11.30 -3.82 1.87
CA ILE A 73 -9.91 -4.02 1.50
C ILE A 73 -9.82 -4.40 0.03
N ASP A 74 -10.65 -5.33 -0.40
CA ASP A 74 -10.60 -5.80 -1.78
C ASP A 74 -10.87 -4.66 -2.77
N VAL A 75 -11.82 -3.80 -2.45
CA VAL A 75 -12.14 -2.65 -3.29
C VAL A 75 -10.95 -1.70 -3.36
N HIS A 76 -10.32 -1.43 -2.23
CA HIS A 76 -9.17 -0.53 -2.21
C HIS A 76 -7.99 -1.11 -2.99
N VAL A 77 -7.76 -2.41 -2.87
CA VAL A 77 -6.69 -3.05 -3.62
C VAL A 77 -6.97 -2.98 -5.11
N ARG A 78 -8.22 -3.21 -5.50
CA ARG A 78 -8.56 -3.14 -6.92
C ARG A 78 -8.31 -1.73 -7.47
N LYS A 79 -8.70 -0.71 -6.72
CA LYS A 79 -8.47 0.66 -7.16
C LYS A 79 -6.99 0.99 -7.23
N LEU A 80 -6.22 0.50 -6.28
CA LEU A 80 -4.77 0.68 -6.35
C LEU A 80 -4.21 0.04 -7.60
N ARG A 81 -4.62 -1.19 -7.89
CA ARG A 81 -4.12 -1.89 -9.07
C ARG A 81 -4.48 -1.15 -10.36
N GLU A 82 -5.62 -0.52 -10.39
CA GLU A 82 -6.00 0.26 -11.57
C GLU A 82 -5.09 1.46 -11.77
N LYS A 83 -4.56 2.00 -10.68
CA LYS A 83 -3.75 3.21 -10.75
C LYS A 83 -2.27 2.93 -10.92
N ILE A 84 -1.74 1.91 -10.26
CA ILE A 84 -0.31 1.63 -10.32
C ILE A 84 0.05 0.36 -11.09
N GLY A 85 -0.96 -0.38 -11.56
CA GLY A 85 -0.73 -1.63 -12.27
C GLY A 85 -0.83 -2.82 -11.34
N GLU A 86 -0.99 -4.00 -11.94
CA GLU A 86 -1.26 -5.20 -11.15
C GLU A 86 -0.01 -5.91 -10.68
N LYS A 87 1.14 -5.50 -11.16
CA LYS A 87 2.36 -6.24 -10.87
C LYS A 87 2.88 -6.03 -9.46
N TYR A 88 2.44 -4.99 -8.77
CA TYR A 88 3.00 -4.67 -7.46
C TYR A 88 2.29 -5.37 -6.31
N ILE A 89 1.01 -5.68 -6.45
CA ILE A 89 0.24 -6.26 -5.37
C ILE A 89 -0.29 -7.62 -5.81
N LYS A 90 0.08 -8.66 -5.07
CA LYS A 90 -0.36 -10.00 -5.38
C LYS A 90 -1.39 -10.47 -4.36
N THR A 91 -2.48 -11.06 -4.85
CA THR A 91 -3.49 -11.66 -3.98
C THR A 91 -3.02 -13.06 -3.59
N ILE A 92 -3.04 -13.33 -2.29
CA ILE A 92 -2.81 -14.68 -1.79
C ILE A 92 -4.17 -15.21 -1.42
N LYS A 93 -4.70 -16.07 -2.26
CA LYS A 93 -6.08 -16.50 -2.17
C LYS A 93 -6.37 -17.12 -0.82
N GLY A 94 -7.43 -16.65 -0.19
CA GLY A 94 -7.84 -17.16 1.12
C GLY A 94 -7.03 -16.63 2.29
N VAL A 95 -6.00 -15.81 2.04
CA VAL A 95 -5.14 -15.31 3.11
C VAL A 95 -5.10 -13.79 3.15
N GLY A 96 -4.67 -13.16 2.08
CA GLY A 96 -4.54 -11.71 2.07
C GLY A 96 -3.78 -11.23 0.85
N TYR A 97 -2.87 -10.29 1.07
CA TYR A 97 -2.14 -9.65 -0.01
C TYR A 97 -0.66 -9.51 0.34
N LYS A 98 0.18 -9.42 -0.67
CA LYS A 98 1.57 -9.10 -0.45
C LYS A 98 2.09 -8.19 -1.54
N PHE A 99 3.12 -7.43 -1.23
CA PHE A 99 3.74 -6.51 -2.17
C PHE A 99 4.89 -7.23 -2.86
N LYS A 100 4.90 -7.16 -4.17
CA LYS A 100 5.98 -7.75 -4.97
C LYS A 100 6.99 -6.68 -5.26
N ALA A 101 8.16 -6.87 -4.77
CA ALA A 101 9.24 -5.88 -5.00
C ALA A 101 10.18 -6.34 -6.09
#